data_c862aa03f2f93c65380ef4b43d0a236f
#
_entry.id   c862aa03f2f93c65380ef4b43d0a236f
#
_cell.length_a   1.000
_cell.length_b   1.000
_cell.length_c   1.000
_cell.angle_alpha   90.00
_cell.angle_beta   90.00
_cell.angle_gamma   90.00
#
_symmetry.space_group_name_H-M   'P 1'
#
loop_
_entity.id
_entity.type
_entity.pdbx_description
1 polymer ?
#
loop_
_entity_poly.entity_id
_entity_poly.type
_entity_poly.pdbx_seq_one_letter_code
_entity_poly.pdbx_strand_id
1 'polypeptide(L)'
;SDMAGNSFGSVSDEVYTPFAVWQLEQQLPEYALNQPSISYTGGLEVGKAIDLSVIIQNIGKSDGDAELRVERVESNGARTIIHSQQVKVNSGGNGVFNHRWTPDRDGSMWIEFIIIGGPTAQTDTFYVEDGESDGFLGGLAEINPVLLIVIFLLAVSLVAVLIFGLRNPKPPQHQRLPANKNYQVANRQIRPNQNHQYAQQQAPYSPGDNPYK
;
A
#
# COMPACT_ATOMS: atom_id res chain seq x y z
N SER A 1 -17.93 79.12 47.54
CA SER A 1 -16.99 78.02 47.50
C SER A 1 -17.58 76.82 46.74
N ASP A 2 -17.41 76.81 45.44
CA ASP A 2 -17.99 75.83 44.58
C ASP A 2 -17.05 74.66 44.41
N MET A 3 -17.45 73.56 44.90
CA MET A 3 -16.82 72.30 44.61
C MET A 3 -17.35 71.76 43.28
N ALA A 4 -16.64 72.00 42.21
CA ALA A 4 -16.93 71.30 40.96
C ALA A 4 -16.62 69.82 41.12
N GLY A 5 -17.66 69.01 41.20
CA GLY A 5 -17.56 67.57 41.16
C GLY A 5 -17.09 67.16 39.78
N ASN A 6 -15.82 66.73 39.64
CA ASN A 6 -15.39 65.96 38.50
C ASN A 6 -16.14 64.66 38.55
N SER A 7 -17.18 64.52 37.76
CA SER A 7 -17.69 63.21 37.39
C SER A 7 -16.67 62.57 36.47
N PHE A 8 -15.90 61.67 36.99
CA PHE A 8 -15.19 60.73 36.16
C PHE A 8 -16.26 59.98 35.34
N GLY A 9 -16.27 60.28 34.07
CA GLY A 9 -17.06 59.51 33.14
C GLY A 9 -16.79 58.04 33.39
N SER A 10 -17.84 57.31 33.66
CA SER A 10 -17.77 55.85 33.66
C SER A 10 -17.13 55.47 32.34
N VAL A 11 -15.95 54.88 32.45
CA VAL A 11 -15.44 54.04 31.35
C VAL A 11 -16.60 53.10 31.09
N SER A 12 -17.32 53.34 30.01
CA SER A 12 -18.24 52.33 29.52
C SER A 12 -17.36 51.11 29.33
N ASP A 13 -17.53 50.11 30.20
CA ASP A 13 -17.16 48.78 29.85
C ASP A 13 -17.72 48.61 28.45
N GLU A 14 -16.84 48.65 27.46
CA GLU A 14 -17.21 48.15 26.16
C GLU A 14 -17.64 46.73 26.43
N VAL A 15 -18.92 46.58 26.63
CA VAL A 15 -19.60 45.32 26.61
C VAL A 15 -19.16 44.74 25.29
N TYR A 16 -18.14 43.90 25.30
CA TYR A 16 -17.80 43.06 24.18
C TYR A 16 -19.09 42.41 23.79
N THR A 17 -19.71 43.03 22.79
CA THR A 17 -21.05 42.65 22.39
C THR A 17 -20.89 41.19 21.94
N PRO A 18 -21.69 40.27 22.47
CA PRO A 18 -21.72 38.86 22.00
C PRO A 18 -21.90 38.77 20.49
N PHE A 19 -22.21 39.87 19.85
CA PHE A 19 -22.31 40.08 18.42
C PHE A 19 -21.02 39.78 17.64
N ALA A 20 -19.82 40.09 18.16
CA ALA A 20 -18.57 39.82 17.45
C ALA A 20 -18.24 38.34 17.49
N VAL A 21 -18.50 37.68 18.60
CA VAL A 21 -18.31 36.22 18.74
C VAL A 21 -19.32 35.49 17.84
N TRP A 22 -20.56 35.94 17.80
CA TRP A 22 -21.59 35.34 16.97
C TRP A 22 -21.33 35.53 15.46
N GLN A 23 -20.79 36.68 15.05
CA GLN A 23 -20.38 36.92 13.67
C GLN A 23 -19.16 36.07 13.27
N LEU A 24 -18.26 35.81 14.21
CA LEU A 24 -17.10 34.96 13.96
C LEU A 24 -17.49 33.49 13.76
N GLU A 25 -18.40 32.99 14.60
CA GLU A 25 -18.94 31.63 14.46
C GLU A 25 -19.70 31.43 13.14
N GLN A 26 -20.39 32.48 12.67
CA GLN A 26 -21.10 32.44 11.39
C GLN A 26 -20.19 32.53 10.16
N GLN A 27 -18.92 32.86 10.34
CA GLN A 27 -17.92 32.95 9.26
C GLN A 27 -17.06 31.70 9.10
N LEU A 28 -17.17 30.75 10.03
CA LEU A 28 -16.40 29.53 9.92
C LEU A 28 -17.00 28.59 8.84
N PRO A 29 -16.15 27.78 8.20
CA PRO A 29 -16.63 26.69 7.37
C PRO A 29 -17.38 25.68 8.25
N GLU A 30 -18.51 25.21 7.76
CA GLU A 30 -19.32 24.18 8.39
C GLU A 30 -19.61 23.12 7.35
N TYR A 31 -19.41 21.84 7.69
CA TYR A 31 -19.49 20.76 6.72
C TYR A 31 -20.65 19.82 7.01
N ALA A 32 -21.22 19.28 5.92
CA ALA A 32 -22.12 18.15 5.93
C ALA A 32 -21.58 17.05 5.00
N LEU A 33 -21.79 15.80 5.36
CA LEU A 33 -21.46 14.64 4.54
C LEU A 33 -22.73 14.05 3.96
N ASN A 34 -22.77 13.89 2.64
CA ASN A 34 -23.93 13.41 1.91
C ASN A 34 -23.55 12.22 1.02
N GLN A 35 -24.49 11.30 0.86
CA GLN A 35 -24.41 10.18 -0.09
C GLN A 35 -23.11 9.35 0.03
N PRO A 36 -22.75 8.86 1.22
CA PRO A 36 -21.66 7.90 1.34
C PRO A 36 -22.03 6.65 0.53
N SER A 37 -21.13 6.23 -0.34
CA SER A 37 -21.40 5.11 -1.23
C SER A 37 -20.15 4.28 -1.52
N ILE A 38 -20.39 3.02 -1.86
CA ILE A 38 -19.41 2.11 -2.42
C ILE A 38 -19.91 1.67 -3.79
N SER A 39 -18.99 1.54 -4.74
CA SER A 39 -19.28 0.95 -6.04
C SER A 39 -18.21 -0.05 -6.42
N TYR A 40 -18.60 -1.14 -7.07
CA TYR A 40 -17.72 -2.24 -7.45
C TYR A 40 -18.22 -2.92 -8.71
N THR A 41 -17.33 -3.60 -9.41
CA THR A 41 -17.67 -4.39 -10.59
C THR A 41 -17.43 -5.87 -10.27
N GLY A 42 -18.47 -6.70 -10.39
CA GLY A 42 -18.42 -8.10 -10.00
C GLY A 42 -18.78 -8.32 -8.53
N GLY A 43 -18.19 -9.30 -7.86
CA GLY A 43 -18.38 -9.60 -6.44
C GLY A 43 -17.54 -8.68 -5.53
N LEU A 44 -18.02 -8.51 -4.30
CA LEU A 44 -17.23 -7.93 -3.20
C LEU A 44 -16.34 -9.01 -2.61
N GLU A 45 -15.10 -9.07 -3.03
CA GLU A 45 -14.13 -10.10 -2.64
C GLU A 45 -12.83 -9.49 -2.15
N VAL A 46 -12.13 -10.20 -1.30
CA VAL A 46 -10.77 -9.85 -0.88
C VAL A 46 -9.87 -9.72 -2.11
N GLY A 47 -9.05 -8.66 -2.15
CA GLY A 47 -8.16 -8.41 -3.28
C GLY A 47 -8.80 -7.71 -4.48
N LYS A 48 -10.12 -7.57 -4.55
CA LYS A 48 -10.81 -6.82 -5.61
C LYS A 48 -11.03 -5.37 -5.18
N ALA A 49 -10.68 -4.45 -6.06
CA ALA A 49 -10.81 -3.02 -5.78
C ALA A 49 -12.26 -2.57 -5.79
N ILE A 50 -12.62 -1.72 -4.85
CA ILE A 50 -13.89 -1.01 -4.76
C ILE A 50 -13.65 0.49 -4.75
N ASP A 51 -14.58 1.27 -5.29
CA ASP A 51 -14.52 2.71 -5.30
C ASP A 51 -15.41 3.27 -4.18
N LEU A 52 -14.81 4.08 -3.31
CA LEU A 52 -15.46 4.76 -2.19
C LEU A 52 -15.75 6.19 -2.60
N SER A 53 -16.95 6.70 -2.29
CA SER A 53 -17.32 8.06 -2.62
C SER A 53 -18.18 8.70 -1.53
N VAL A 54 -17.98 10.02 -1.31
CA VAL A 54 -18.84 10.84 -0.45
C VAL A 54 -18.83 12.29 -0.96
N ILE A 55 -19.96 12.98 -0.81
CA ILE A 55 -20.09 14.41 -1.10
C ILE A 55 -19.88 15.17 0.20
N ILE A 56 -18.94 16.12 0.21
CA ILE A 56 -18.69 17.04 1.30
C ILE A 56 -19.31 18.37 0.91
N GLN A 57 -20.32 18.81 1.63
CA GLN A 57 -20.94 20.11 1.42
C GLN A 57 -20.45 21.09 2.48
N ASN A 58 -20.01 22.28 2.07
CA ASN A 58 -19.74 23.36 2.99
C ASN A 58 -20.99 24.22 3.11
N ILE A 59 -21.70 24.09 4.24
CA ILE A 59 -22.90 24.84 4.56
C ILE A 59 -22.59 26.14 5.32
N GLY A 60 -21.33 26.36 5.67
CA GLY A 60 -20.82 27.57 6.29
C GLY A 60 -20.65 28.72 5.32
N LYS A 61 -20.30 29.89 5.85
CA LYS A 61 -20.20 31.14 5.10
C LYS A 61 -18.80 31.47 4.61
N SER A 62 -17.82 30.68 4.93
CA SER A 62 -16.42 30.83 4.46
C SER A 62 -15.93 29.58 3.75
N ASP A 63 -14.99 29.78 2.83
CA ASP A 63 -14.25 28.68 2.23
C ASP A 63 -13.44 27.96 3.30
N GLY A 64 -13.21 26.67 3.11
CA GLY A 64 -12.40 25.90 4.05
C GLY A 64 -11.86 24.60 3.46
N ASP A 65 -10.90 24.03 4.19
CA ASP A 65 -10.31 22.75 3.90
C ASP A 65 -10.84 21.73 4.91
N ALA A 66 -11.66 20.78 4.44
CA ALA A 66 -12.15 19.69 5.26
C ALA A 66 -11.09 18.58 5.33
N GLU A 67 -10.62 18.26 6.52
CA GLU A 67 -9.78 17.07 6.71
C GLU A 67 -10.68 15.84 6.81
N LEU A 68 -10.74 15.06 5.73
CA LEU A 68 -11.53 13.84 5.66
C LEU A 68 -10.66 12.64 6.00
N ARG A 69 -11.13 11.82 6.95
CA ARG A 69 -10.59 10.50 7.26
C ARG A 69 -11.62 9.43 6.92
N VAL A 70 -11.17 8.37 6.26
CA VAL A 70 -11.99 7.23 5.86
C VAL A 70 -11.53 6.00 6.65
N GLU A 71 -12.46 5.38 7.34
CA GLU A 71 -12.18 4.19 8.17
C GLU A 71 -13.05 3.01 7.71
N ARG A 72 -12.44 1.81 7.69
CA ARG A 72 -13.18 0.56 7.70
C ARG A 72 -13.53 0.23 9.14
N VAL A 73 -14.77 -0.13 9.36
CA VAL A 73 -15.28 -0.60 10.65
C VAL A 73 -15.82 -2.01 10.46
N GLU A 74 -15.30 -2.95 11.24
CA GLU A 74 -15.71 -4.36 11.22
C GLU A 74 -16.88 -4.61 12.18
N SER A 75 -17.60 -5.69 11.98
CA SER A 75 -18.76 -6.07 12.85
C SER A 75 -18.39 -6.24 14.32
N ASN A 76 -17.13 -6.52 14.65
CA ASN A 76 -16.59 -6.59 16.01
C ASN A 76 -16.23 -5.21 16.60
N GLY A 77 -16.43 -4.12 15.83
CA GLY A 77 -16.09 -2.76 16.20
C GLY A 77 -14.62 -2.35 15.96
N ALA A 78 -13.80 -3.23 15.39
CA ALA A 78 -12.43 -2.88 15.01
C ALA A 78 -12.42 -1.83 13.91
N ARG A 79 -11.53 -0.83 14.03
CA ARG A 79 -11.42 0.29 13.11
C ARG A 79 -10.05 0.32 12.47
N THR A 80 -10.00 0.57 11.17
CA THR A 80 -8.77 0.70 10.41
C THR A 80 -8.86 1.89 9.48
N ILE A 81 -7.90 2.82 9.56
CA ILE A 81 -7.83 3.96 8.64
C ILE A 81 -7.45 3.43 7.25
N ILE A 82 -8.30 3.71 6.27
CA ILE A 82 -8.08 3.40 4.86
C ILE A 82 -7.34 4.56 4.19
N HIS A 83 -7.81 5.79 4.45
CA HIS A 83 -7.31 6.98 3.78
C HIS A 83 -7.56 8.24 4.61
N SER A 84 -6.71 9.26 4.41
CA SER A 84 -6.93 10.60 4.94
C SER A 84 -6.44 11.63 3.92
N GLN A 85 -7.27 12.65 3.68
CA GLN A 85 -6.88 13.77 2.82
C GLN A 85 -7.63 15.06 3.16
N GLN A 86 -7.06 16.19 2.78
CA GLN A 86 -7.73 17.48 2.81
C GLN A 86 -8.51 17.70 1.51
N VAL A 87 -9.75 18.15 1.64
CA VAL A 87 -10.64 18.49 0.53
C VAL A 87 -11.05 19.95 0.67
N LYS A 88 -10.63 20.78 -0.28
CA LYS A 88 -11.04 22.19 -0.33
C LYS A 88 -12.48 22.30 -0.80
N VAL A 89 -13.30 22.99 -0.01
CA VAL A 89 -14.72 23.21 -0.32
C VAL A 89 -15.07 24.68 -0.12
N ASN A 90 -15.45 25.34 -1.19
CA ASN A 90 -15.87 26.74 -1.14
C ASN A 90 -17.18 26.88 -0.36
N SER A 91 -17.42 28.06 0.24
CA SER A 91 -18.65 28.38 0.92
C SER A 91 -19.87 28.11 0.05
N GLY A 92 -20.85 27.37 0.60
CA GLY A 92 -22.05 26.94 -0.13
C GLY A 92 -21.82 25.91 -1.23
N GLY A 93 -20.58 25.49 -1.44
CA GLY A 93 -20.19 24.55 -2.48
C GLY A 93 -20.13 23.09 -2.02
N ASN A 94 -19.84 22.21 -2.99
CA ASN A 94 -19.65 20.78 -2.76
C ASN A 94 -18.25 20.38 -3.21
N GLY A 95 -17.60 19.50 -2.43
CA GLY A 95 -16.44 18.73 -2.80
C GLY A 95 -16.84 17.26 -2.97
N VAL A 96 -16.28 16.57 -3.95
CA VAL A 96 -16.49 15.13 -4.12
C VAL A 96 -15.20 14.41 -3.76
N PHE A 97 -15.29 13.51 -2.81
CA PHE A 97 -14.22 12.59 -2.50
C PHE A 97 -14.46 11.28 -3.22
N ASN A 98 -13.41 10.78 -3.89
CA ASN A 98 -13.38 9.44 -4.48
C ASN A 98 -12.06 8.78 -4.14
N HIS A 99 -12.12 7.53 -3.69
CA HIS A 99 -10.93 6.76 -3.36
C HIS A 99 -11.12 5.30 -3.75
N ARG A 100 -10.10 4.72 -4.36
CA ARG A 100 -10.10 3.30 -4.71
C ARG A 100 -9.40 2.52 -3.62
N TRP A 101 -10.12 1.58 -3.02
CA TRP A 101 -9.62 0.76 -1.93
C TRP A 101 -9.77 -0.73 -2.27
N THR A 102 -8.85 -1.55 -1.77
CA THR A 102 -8.87 -3.00 -1.94
C THR A 102 -8.99 -3.65 -0.57
N PRO A 103 -10.09 -4.38 -0.28
CA PRO A 103 -10.23 -5.13 0.95
C PRO A 103 -9.10 -6.15 1.13
N ASP A 104 -8.54 -6.21 2.32
CA ASP A 104 -7.46 -7.12 2.71
C ASP A 104 -7.96 -8.33 3.52
N ARG A 105 -9.26 -8.38 3.81
CA ARG A 105 -9.92 -9.46 4.56
C ARG A 105 -11.39 -9.56 4.24
N ASP A 106 -11.94 -10.72 4.48
CA ASP A 106 -13.37 -11.05 4.38
C ASP A 106 -14.17 -10.59 5.60
N GLY A 107 -15.48 -10.66 5.51
CA GLY A 107 -16.41 -10.41 6.60
C GLY A 107 -17.33 -9.23 6.40
N SER A 108 -18.20 -9.02 7.41
CA SER A 108 -19.14 -7.90 7.44
C SER A 108 -18.45 -6.63 7.93
N MET A 109 -18.61 -5.56 7.19
CA MET A 109 -18.01 -4.26 7.49
C MET A 109 -18.83 -3.11 6.89
N TRP A 110 -18.51 -1.88 7.30
CA TRP A 110 -18.97 -0.65 6.67
C TRP A 110 -17.83 0.36 6.58
N ILE A 111 -17.99 1.35 5.74
CA ILE A 111 -17.04 2.46 5.62
C ILE A 111 -17.60 3.68 6.33
N GLU A 112 -16.82 4.30 7.17
CA GLU A 112 -17.13 5.53 7.86
C GLU A 112 -16.28 6.68 7.32
N PHE A 113 -16.93 7.76 6.92
CA PHE A 113 -16.32 9.00 6.48
C PHE A 113 -16.43 10.02 7.62
N ILE A 114 -15.29 10.54 8.07
CA ILE A 114 -15.19 11.40 9.25
C ILE A 114 -14.51 12.71 8.85
N ILE A 115 -15.18 13.82 9.01
CA ILE A 115 -14.49 15.11 8.98
C ILE A 115 -13.93 15.37 10.36
N ILE A 116 -12.63 15.58 10.46
CA ILE A 116 -11.95 15.81 11.74
C ILE A 116 -12.50 17.10 12.37
N GLY A 117 -13.07 16.97 13.56
CA GLY A 117 -13.76 18.07 14.24
C GLY A 117 -15.17 18.39 13.71
N GLY A 118 -15.72 17.54 12.85
CA GLY A 118 -17.00 17.74 12.19
C GLY A 118 -17.89 16.49 12.13
N PRO A 119 -18.78 16.40 11.14
CA PRO A 119 -19.73 15.32 10.99
C PRO A 119 -19.07 14.00 10.55
N THR A 120 -19.84 12.94 10.79
CA THR A 120 -19.52 11.58 10.33
C THR A 120 -20.68 11.05 9.50
N ALA A 121 -20.40 10.28 8.46
CA ALA A 121 -21.36 9.55 7.66
C ALA A 121 -20.84 8.15 7.38
N GLN A 122 -21.73 7.19 7.21
CA GLN A 122 -21.35 5.80 6.96
C GLN A 122 -22.15 5.19 5.81
N THR A 123 -21.56 4.18 5.17
CA THR A 123 -22.27 3.36 4.19
C THR A 123 -23.19 2.36 4.90
N ASP A 124 -24.06 1.71 4.14
CA ASP A 124 -24.66 0.47 4.58
C ASP A 124 -23.61 -0.58 4.87
N THR A 125 -23.94 -1.54 5.74
CA THR A 125 -23.08 -2.70 5.99
C THR A 125 -23.06 -3.59 4.76
N PHE A 126 -21.88 -4.02 4.35
CA PHE A 126 -21.68 -4.94 3.25
C PHE A 126 -20.80 -6.12 3.70
N TYR A 127 -20.87 -7.22 2.96
CA TYR A 127 -20.07 -8.40 3.21
C TYR A 127 -19.03 -8.56 2.10
N VAL A 128 -17.76 -8.69 2.49
CA VAL A 128 -16.66 -9.02 1.59
C VAL A 128 -16.44 -10.52 1.68
N GLU A 129 -16.56 -11.18 0.54
CA GLU A 129 -16.29 -12.63 0.45
C GLU A 129 -14.78 -12.87 0.48
N ASP A 130 -14.39 -14.01 1.05
CA ASP A 130 -13.02 -14.49 0.89
C ASP A 130 -12.80 -14.71 -0.61
N GLY A 131 -11.95 -13.90 -1.21
CA GLY A 131 -11.59 -14.11 -2.60
C GLY A 131 -11.06 -15.52 -2.70
N GLU A 132 -11.77 -16.37 -3.41
CA GLU A 132 -11.24 -17.69 -3.72
C GLU A 132 -9.82 -17.42 -4.23
N SER A 133 -8.84 -17.69 -3.40
CA SER A 133 -7.49 -17.85 -3.91
C SER A 133 -7.68 -18.96 -4.93
N ASP A 134 -7.73 -18.59 -6.22
CA ASP A 134 -7.49 -19.54 -7.29
C ASP A 134 -6.17 -20.22 -6.91
N GLY A 135 -6.27 -21.15 -5.95
CA GLY A 135 -5.16 -21.98 -5.58
C GLY A 135 -4.62 -22.50 -6.90
N PHE A 136 -3.34 -22.75 -6.96
CA PHE A 136 -2.65 -23.30 -8.16
C PHE A 136 -3.49 -24.31 -8.96
N LEU A 137 -4.53 -24.89 -8.34
CA LEU A 137 -5.51 -25.81 -8.97
C LEU A 137 -6.73 -25.08 -9.59
N GLY A 138 -7.10 -23.85 -9.17
CA GLY A 138 -8.22 -23.11 -9.77
C GLY A 138 -7.89 -22.63 -11.18
N GLY A 139 -6.66 -22.15 -11.41
CA GLY A 139 -6.17 -21.83 -12.75
C GLY A 139 -6.05 -23.05 -13.68
N LEU A 140 -6.10 -24.26 -13.15
CA LEU A 140 -6.11 -25.51 -13.95
C LEU A 140 -7.51 -25.83 -14.50
N ALA A 141 -8.57 -25.30 -13.92
CA ALA A 141 -9.95 -25.56 -14.38
C ALA A 141 -10.25 -24.88 -15.73
N GLU A 142 -9.57 -23.78 -16.06
CA GLU A 142 -9.65 -23.13 -17.37
C GLU A 142 -8.69 -23.73 -18.41
N ILE A 143 -7.74 -24.57 -17.98
CA ILE A 143 -6.83 -25.24 -18.91
C ILE A 143 -7.59 -26.30 -19.68
N ASN A 144 -7.55 -26.20 -21.01
CA ASN A 144 -8.10 -27.22 -21.90
C ASN A 144 -7.66 -28.62 -21.39
N PRO A 145 -8.59 -29.54 -21.13
CA PRO A 145 -8.29 -30.87 -20.58
C PRO A 145 -7.28 -31.66 -21.44
N VAL A 146 -7.22 -31.37 -22.74
CA VAL A 146 -6.20 -31.95 -23.65
C VAL A 146 -4.80 -31.47 -23.27
N LEU A 147 -4.64 -30.17 -22.88
CA LEU A 147 -3.36 -29.63 -22.46
C LEU A 147 -2.88 -30.25 -21.14
N LEU A 148 -3.81 -30.49 -20.18
CA LEU A 148 -3.49 -31.19 -18.93
C LEU A 148 -2.98 -32.61 -19.19
N ILE A 149 -3.62 -33.34 -20.10
CA ILE A 149 -3.17 -34.70 -20.50
C ILE A 149 -1.78 -34.64 -21.11
N VAL A 150 -1.51 -33.66 -21.97
CA VAL A 150 -0.18 -33.49 -22.59
C VAL A 150 0.90 -33.20 -21.53
N ILE A 151 0.64 -32.30 -20.59
CA ILE A 151 1.56 -31.96 -19.49
C ILE A 151 1.85 -33.19 -18.64
N PHE A 152 0.79 -33.98 -18.29
CA PHE A 152 0.93 -35.20 -17.53
C PHE A 152 1.78 -36.24 -18.26
N LEU A 153 1.54 -36.45 -19.55
CA LEU A 153 2.33 -37.37 -20.37
C LEU A 153 3.80 -36.96 -20.49
N LEU A 154 4.07 -35.64 -20.62
CA LEU A 154 5.43 -35.10 -20.62
C LEU A 154 6.13 -35.33 -19.27
N ALA A 155 5.44 -35.11 -18.16
CA ALA A 155 5.99 -35.36 -16.82
C ALA A 155 6.35 -36.87 -16.63
N VAL A 156 5.44 -37.76 -17.00
CA VAL A 156 5.66 -39.22 -16.95
C VAL A 156 6.82 -39.65 -17.84
N SER A 157 6.92 -39.09 -19.06
CA SER A 157 8.01 -39.32 -19.98
C SER A 157 9.37 -38.88 -19.41
N LEU A 158 9.42 -37.70 -18.80
CA LEU A 158 10.61 -37.18 -18.14
C LEU A 158 11.09 -38.09 -17.00
N VAL A 159 10.16 -38.52 -16.15
CA VAL A 159 10.46 -39.46 -15.06
C VAL A 159 10.99 -40.80 -15.60
N ALA A 160 10.36 -41.30 -16.67
CA ALA A 160 10.83 -42.55 -17.33
C ALA A 160 12.26 -42.39 -17.87
N VAL A 161 12.56 -41.28 -18.55
CA VAL A 161 13.91 -40.99 -19.05
C VAL A 161 14.94 -40.92 -17.92
N LEU A 162 14.60 -40.29 -16.80
CA LEU A 162 15.49 -40.24 -15.62
C LEU A 162 15.74 -41.63 -15.03
N ILE A 163 14.70 -42.45 -14.88
CA ILE A 163 14.83 -43.82 -14.34
C ILE A 163 15.66 -44.71 -15.27
N PHE A 164 15.39 -44.68 -16.57
CA PHE A 164 16.10 -45.50 -17.53
C PHE A 164 17.50 -44.95 -17.86
N GLY A 165 17.67 -43.62 -17.88
CA GLY A 165 18.97 -42.95 -18.07
C GLY A 165 19.96 -43.21 -16.94
N LEU A 166 19.49 -43.25 -15.69
CA LEU A 166 20.31 -43.52 -14.51
C LEU A 166 20.59 -45.00 -14.31
N ARG A 167 19.79 -45.91 -14.91
CA ARG A 167 19.95 -47.36 -14.74
C ARG A 167 20.98 -47.99 -15.66
N ASN A 168 21.42 -47.30 -16.72
CA ASN A 168 22.44 -47.79 -17.65
C ASN A 168 23.61 -46.81 -17.83
N PRO A 169 24.46 -46.60 -16.85
CA PRO A 169 25.75 -46.00 -17.12
C PRO A 169 26.59 -47.04 -17.92
N LYS A 170 26.64 -46.88 -19.25
CA LYS A 170 27.66 -47.65 -20.01
C LYS A 170 29.02 -47.25 -19.44
N PRO A 171 29.79 -48.20 -18.92
CA PRO A 171 31.13 -47.88 -18.47
C PRO A 171 31.93 -47.34 -19.66
N PRO A 172 32.75 -46.30 -19.47
CA PRO A 172 33.57 -45.77 -20.54
C PRO A 172 34.51 -46.90 -20.98
N GLN A 173 34.38 -47.32 -22.24
CA GLN A 173 35.34 -48.23 -22.85
C GLN A 173 36.67 -47.47 -22.90
N HIS A 174 37.56 -47.79 -21.95
CA HIS A 174 38.93 -47.37 -22.05
C HIS A 174 39.51 -48.01 -23.31
N GLN A 175 39.58 -47.26 -24.40
CA GLN A 175 40.43 -47.60 -25.54
C GLN A 175 41.83 -47.67 -24.98
N ARG A 176 42.31 -48.92 -24.85
CA ARG A 176 43.71 -49.17 -24.60
C ARG A 176 44.49 -48.65 -25.82
N LEU A 177 45.12 -47.51 -25.66
CA LEU A 177 46.12 -47.03 -26.60
C LEU A 177 47.27 -48.04 -26.63
N PRO A 178 47.78 -48.46 -27.83
CA PRO A 178 48.92 -49.37 -27.94
C PRO A 178 50.12 -48.72 -27.27
N ALA A 179 50.82 -49.52 -26.45
CA ALA A 179 52.04 -49.11 -25.77
C ALA A 179 53.11 -48.79 -26.82
N ASN A 180 53.31 -47.50 -27.08
CA ASN A 180 54.45 -47.02 -27.86
C ASN A 180 55.67 -46.94 -26.91
N LYS A 181 56.53 -47.93 -27.02
CA LYS A 181 57.87 -47.92 -26.43
C LYS A 181 58.70 -46.86 -27.17
N ASN A 182 59.35 -46.04 -26.44
CA ASN A 182 60.40 -45.08 -26.76
C ASN A 182 59.96 -43.60 -26.69
N TYR A 183 60.15 -43.06 -25.54
CA TYR A 183 60.77 -41.73 -25.43
C TYR A 183 61.53 -41.66 -24.10
N GLN A 184 62.83 -41.65 -24.25
CA GLN A 184 63.79 -41.32 -23.21
C GLN A 184 63.73 -39.82 -22.88
N VAL A 185 63.71 -39.58 -21.61
CA VAL A 185 64.43 -38.52 -20.87
C VAL A 185 64.66 -37.17 -21.54
N ALA A 186 64.02 -36.17 -21.04
CA ALA A 186 64.65 -34.86 -20.87
C ALA A 186 64.16 -34.20 -19.56
N ASN A 187 65.02 -34.38 -18.58
CA ASN A 187 64.98 -33.63 -17.32
C ASN A 187 65.11 -32.14 -17.62
N ARG A 188 64.08 -31.32 -17.41
CA ARG A 188 64.22 -29.86 -17.25
C ARG A 188 63.48 -29.40 -15.99
N GLN A 189 64.31 -29.17 -15.00
CA GLN A 189 63.96 -28.39 -13.84
C GLN A 189 63.48 -27.01 -14.30
N ILE A 190 62.29 -26.65 -13.93
CA ILE A 190 61.82 -25.26 -13.95
C ILE A 190 61.42 -24.89 -12.53
N ARG A 191 62.15 -23.89 -12.03
CA ARG A 191 62.04 -23.28 -10.71
C ARG A 191 60.67 -22.64 -10.49
N PRO A 192 60.20 -22.56 -9.23
CA PRO A 192 59.02 -21.81 -8.90
C PRO A 192 59.33 -20.31 -8.95
N ASN A 193 58.51 -19.53 -9.64
CA ASN A 193 58.57 -18.12 -9.60
C ASN A 193 57.43 -17.56 -8.75
N GLN A 194 57.82 -16.66 -7.91
CA GLN A 194 57.09 -15.99 -6.83
C GLN A 194 56.06 -14.98 -7.33
N ASN A 195 55.12 -14.70 -6.44
CA ASN A 195 54.49 -13.41 -6.17
C ASN A 195 53.57 -12.78 -7.22
N HIS A 196 52.28 -12.84 -6.93
CA HIS A 196 51.51 -11.57 -7.02
C HIS A 196 50.54 -11.48 -5.84
N GLN A 197 50.93 -10.61 -4.90
CA GLN A 197 50.08 -9.97 -3.92
C GLN A 197 49.09 -9.08 -4.66
N TYR A 198 47.81 -9.30 -4.50
CA TYR A 198 46.79 -8.29 -4.79
C TYR A 198 46.46 -7.60 -3.50
N ALA A 199 46.91 -6.35 -3.42
CA ALA A 199 46.56 -5.40 -2.40
C ALA A 199 45.06 -5.09 -2.43
N GLN A 200 44.42 -5.29 -1.30
CA GLN A 200 43.10 -4.73 -0.99
C GLN A 200 43.27 -3.23 -0.79
N GLN A 201 42.73 -2.44 -1.69
CA GLN A 201 42.50 -1.01 -1.45
C GLN A 201 41.12 -0.86 -0.79
N GLN A 202 41.11 -0.68 0.51
CA GLN A 202 40.00 -0.10 1.25
C GLN A 202 40.01 1.40 1.01
N ALA A 203 38.92 1.95 0.46
CA ALA A 203 38.66 3.37 0.41
C ALA A 203 38.15 3.84 1.79
N PRO A 204 38.60 4.98 2.31
CA PRO A 204 38.13 5.50 3.61
C PRO A 204 36.77 6.15 3.48
N TYR A 205 35.86 5.75 4.38
CA TYR A 205 34.56 6.37 4.61
C TYR A 205 34.78 7.70 5.33
N SER A 206 34.34 8.79 4.71
CA SER A 206 34.33 10.14 5.30
C SER A 206 32.96 10.39 5.95
N PRO A 207 32.87 10.64 7.28
CA PRO A 207 31.63 11.05 7.93
C PRO A 207 31.55 12.56 7.99
N GLY A 208 30.51 13.14 7.39
CA GLY A 208 30.16 14.52 7.64
C GLY A 208 29.53 15.23 6.47
N ASP A 209 28.19 15.20 6.43
CA ASP A 209 27.41 16.37 6.04
C ASP A 209 25.94 16.08 6.38
N ASN A 210 25.51 16.72 7.46
CA ASN A 210 24.13 16.75 7.91
C ASN A 210 23.50 18.06 7.40
N PRO A 211 22.50 18.04 6.50
CA PRO A 211 21.94 19.26 5.91
C PRO A 211 20.70 19.79 6.63
N TYR A 212 20.58 19.61 7.95
CA TYR A 212 19.50 20.26 8.71
C TYR A 212 20.09 21.07 9.87
N LYS A 213 20.34 22.35 9.56
CA LYS A 213 20.27 23.48 10.46
C LYS A 213 19.38 24.54 9.84
#